data_e90c25d377d485c9f489455e7360f1ad
#
_entry.id   e90c25d377d485c9f489455e7360f1ad
#
_cell.length_a   1.000
_cell.length_b   1.000
_cell.length_c   1.000
_cell.angle_alpha   90.00
_cell.angle_beta   90.00
_cell.angle_gamma   90.00
#
_symmetry.space_group_name_H-M   'P 1'
#
loop_
_entity.id
_entity.type
_entity.pdbx_description
1 polymer ?
#
loop_
_entity_poly.entity_id
_entity_poly.type
_entity_poly.pdbx_seq_one_letter_code
_entity_poly.pdbx_strand_id
1 'polypeptide(L)'
;MSEVNYLIVSSTIDYSTDFICYELELRNVKYLRINRDRFSTYKISFDLNKKILTIDINSKQYIISEKSLKSIYFRAPVFLRNLKQYSLEEQLYRSQWSSFIRNLILFENVKWINFPMYTYRAENKLYQLDCAKQLGFDVPETIVGNTCPEDIEDDKEYIVKSLDTALFSEGNKELFTYSTVIKGEELKSSQLNSAPVIIQQYLKDKIDLRVTVIDNNIFGVSITKNGNKINGDWRIKSKDELQYIPIDIPKEIKNKICKLMKKLHLNFGGIDFALVDGTYYFIEINPTGEWGWLVSTSKLPIDKAIVDSIIG
;
A
#
# COMPACT_ATOMS: atom_id res chain seq x y z
N MET A 1 8.08 15.22 -30.62
CA MET A 1 7.24 15.31 -29.39
C MET A 1 6.25 14.17 -29.41
N SER A 2 6.04 13.52 -28.25
CA SER A 2 5.08 12.42 -28.14
C SER A 2 4.07 12.74 -27.05
N GLU A 3 2.78 12.69 -27.35
CA GLU A 3 1.73 12.81 -26.35
C GLU A 3 1.65 11.55 -25.49
N VAL A 4 1.37 11.74 -24.20
CA VAL A 4 1.29 10.67 -23.21
C VAL A 4 -0.17 10.43 -22.86
N ASN A 5 -0.64 9.19 -23.05
CA ASN A 5 -1.97 8.77 -22.63
C ASN A 5 -1.97 8.07 -21.25
N TYR A 6 -0.89 7.39 -20.93
CA TYR A 6 -0.77 6.60 -19.69
C TYR A 6 0.54 6.96 -19.00
N LEU A 7 0.45 7.48 -17.79
CA LEU A 7 1.60 7.87 -16.98
C LEU A 7 1.78 6.88 -15.82
N ILE A 8 2.98 6.35 -15.71
CA ILE A 8 3.37 5.47 -14.59
C ILE A 8 4.40 6.22 -13.75
N VAL A 9 4.08 6.44 -12.47
CA VAL A 9 4.96 7.11 -11.51
C VAL A 9 5.41 6.09 -10.47
N SER A 10 6.71 5.73 -10.51
CA SER A 10 7.25 4.65 -9.69
C SER A 10 8.73 4.87 -9.35
N SER A 11 9.48 3.80 -9.20
CA SER A 11 10.95 3.77 -9.08
C SER A 11 11.54 2.64 -9.89
N THR A 12 12.86 2.67 -10.16
CA THR A 12 13.53 1.61 -10.92
C THR A 12 13.63 0.29 -10.14
N ILE A 13 13.47 0.32 -8.82
CA ILE A 13 13.53 -0.86 -7.94
C ILE A 13 12.15 -1.47 -7.66
N ASP A 14 11.07 -0.90 -8.19
CA ASP A 14 9.71 -1.40 -8.02
C ASP A 14 9.40 -2.49 -9.06
N TYR A 15 9.71 -3.72 -8.72
CA TYR A 15 9.51 -4.89 -9.61
C TYR A 15 8.02 -5.15 -9.91
N SER A 16 7.11 -4.76 -9.03
CA SER A 16 5.67 -4.87 -9.30
C SER A 16 5.27 -3.99 -10.49
N THR A 17 5.85 -2.79 -10.58
CA THR A 17 5.64 -1.92 -11.75
C THR A 17 6.23 -2.51 -13.04
N ASP A 18 7.29 -3.33 -12.96
CA ASP A 18 7.86 -3.99 -14.15
C ASP A 18 6.85 -4.97 -14.78
N PHE A 19 6.04 -5.69 -13.99
CA PHE A 19 4.94 -6.50 -14.52
C PHE A 19 3.91 -5.67 -15.29
N ILE A 20 3.58 -4.46 -14.79
CA ILE A 20 2.68 -3.54 -15.49
C ILE A 20 3.27 -3.09 -16.82
N CYS A 21 4.53 -2.66 -16.82
CA CYS A 21 5.22 -2.22 -18.03
C CYS A 21 5.29 -3.35 -19.05
N TYR A 22 5.65 -4.55 -18.63
CA TYR A 22 5.71 -5.73 -19.48
C TYR A 22 4.35 -6.07 -20.12
N GLU A 23 3.28 -6.07 -19.34
CA GLU A 23 1.93 -6.36 -19.85
C GLU A 23 1.43 -5.26 -20.81
N LEU A 24 1.75 -3.98 -20.56
CA LEU A 24 1.47 -2.87 -21.49
C LEU A 24 2.21 -3.04 -22.81
N GLU A 25 3.47 -3.48 -22.78
CA GLU A 25 4.27 -3.76 -23.98
C GLU A 25 3.71 -4.94 -24.79
N LEU A 26 3.29 -6.03 -24.12
CA LEU A 26 2.63 -7.16 -24.76
C LEU A 26 1.34 -6.75 -25.49
N ARG A 27 0.63 -5.75 -24.96
CA ARG A 27 -0.59 -5.21 -25.57
C ARG A 27 -0.32 -4.08 -26.59
N ASN A 28 0.93 -3.76 -26.87
CA ASN A 28 1.34 -2.65 -27.73
C ASN A 28 0.78 -1.28 -27.28
N VAL A 29 0.59 -1.08 -25.98
CA VAL A 29 0.12 0.17 -25.39
C VAL A 29 1.31 1.08 -25.09
N LYS A 30 1.27 2.30 -25.62
CA LYS A 30 2.32 3.31 -25.37
C LYS A 30 2.06 3.99 -24.04
N TYR A 31 3.07 4.02 -23.17
CA TYR A 31 3.03 4.66 -21.86
C TYR A 31 4.31 5.47 -21.61
N LEU A 32 4.31 6.31 -20.60
CA LEU A 32 5.51 6.94 -20.07
C LEU A 32 5.69 6.50 -18.61
N ARG A 33 6.83 5.90 -18.28
CA ARG A 33 7.23 5.64 -16.90
C ARG A 33 8.24 6.70 -16.45
N ILE A 34 7.94 7.37 -15.34
CA ILE A 34 8.87 8.27 -14.64
C ILE A 34 9.22 7.66 -13.29
N ASN A 35 10.52 7.64 -12.98
CA ASN A 35 11.03 6.99 -11.78
C ASN A 35 11.63 8.05 -10.84
N ARG A 36 11.20 8.04 -9.56
CA ARG A 36 11.65 9.00 -8.54
C ARG A 36 13.16 8.99 -8.26
N ASP A 37 13.80 7.87 -8.51
CA ASP A 37 15.24 7.66 -8.36
C ASP A 37 16.05 8.07 -9.60
N ARG A 38 15.39 8.60 -10.65
CA ARG A 38 15.98 9.08 -11.90
C ARG A 38 15.71 10.54 -12.20
N PHE A 39 15.15 11.30 -11.30
CA PHE A 39 14.75 12.70 -11.54
C PHE A 39 15.90 13.60 -12.02
N SER A 40 17.12 13.38 -11.56
CA SER A 40 18.30 14.12 -12.02
C SER A 40 18.58 13.97 -13.54
N THR A 41 18.01 12.95 -14.17
CA THR A 41 18.18 12.71 -15.62
C THR A 41 17.07 13.33 -16.47
N TYR A 42 16.03 13.88 -15.84
CA TYR A 42 14.88 14.48 -16.53
C TYR A 42 15.03 16.00 -16.60
N LYS A 43 14.68 16.57 -17.77
CA LYS A 43 14.42 18.00 -17.89
C LYS A 43 12.91 18.18 -17.94
N ILE A 44 12.37 18.99 -17.03
CA ILE A 44 10.93 19.19 -16.93
C ILE A 44 10.58 20.67 -17.01
N SER A 45 9.40 20.94 -17.57
CA SER A 45 8.77 22.25 -17.55
C SER A 45 7.26 22.08 -17.42
N PHE A 46 6.66 22.76 -16.47
CA PHE A 46 5.20 22.77 -16.29
C PHE A 46 4.66 24.19 -16.58
N ASP A 47 3.91 24.32 -17.67
CA ASP A 47 3.16 25.55 -17.97
C ASP A 47 1.80 25.49 -17.26
N LEU A 48 1.67 26.27 -16.18
CA LEU A 48 0.45 26.27 -15.37
C LEU A 48 -0.76 26.82 -16.12
N ASN A 49 -0.57 27.81 -17.01
CA ASN A 49 -1.67 28.43 -17.74
C ASN A 49 -2.29 27.45 -18.75
N LYS A 50 -1.48 26.59 -19.35
CA LYS A 50 -1.93 25.57 -20.30
C LYS A 50 -2.21 24.23 -19.65
N LYS A 51 -1.80 24.04 -18.40
CA LYS A 51 -1.77 22.74 -17.69
C LYS A 51 -1.04 21.68 -18.52
N ILE A 52 0.15 22.03 -19.03
CA ILE A 52 1.00 21.13 -19.82
C ILE A 52 2.31 20.88 -19.11
N LEU A 53 2.61 19.61 -18.87
CA LEU A 53 3.89 19.15 -18.39
C LEU A 53 4.69 18.59 -19.57
N THR A 54 5.87 19.14 -19.79
CA THR A 54 6.85 18.65 -20.76
C THR A 54 7.99 17.96 -20.01
N ILE A 55 8.35 16.77 -20.45
CA ILE A 55 9.47 16.00 -19.88
C ILE A 55 10.39 15.55 -21.01
N ASP A 56 11.69 15.88 -20.90
CA ASP A 56 12.72 15.34 -21.77
C ASP A 56 13.47 14.22 -21.07
N ILE A 57 13.46 13.05 -21.71
CA ILE A 57 14.18 11.86 -21.26
C ILE A 57 15.01 11.33 -22.44
N ASN A 58 16.33 11.24 -22.27
CA ASN A 58 17.23 10.72 -23.31
C ASN A 58 16.99 11.39 -24.68
N SER A 59 16.91 12.72 -24.71
CA SER A 59 16.67 13.54 -25.91
C SER A 59 15.31 13.31 -26.60
N LYS A 60 14.39 12.63 -25.96
CA LYS A 60 13.02 12.45 -26.41
C LYS A 60 12.08 13.26 -25.53
N GLN A 61 11.28 14.11 -26.19
CA GLN A 61 10.34 14.98 -25.51
C GLN A 61 8.94 14.36 -25.45
N TYR A 62 8.37 14.36 -24.24
CA TYR A 62 7.04 13.88 -23.93
C TYR A 62 6.18 15.05 -23.46
N ILE A 63 4.92 15.07 -23.89
CA ILE A 63 3.93 16.06 -23.49
C ILE A 63 2.81 15.37 -22.74
N ILE A 64 2.53 15.85 -21.56
CA ILE A 64 1.44 15.39 -20.68
C ILE A 64 0.48 16.56 -20.50
N SER A 65 -0.78 16.35 -20.89
CA SER A 65 -1.86 17.31 -20.72
C SER A 65 -3.13 16.59 -20.30
N GLU A 66 -4.04 17.29 -19.63
CA GLU A 66 -5.34 16.72 -19.22
C GLU A 66 -6.17 16.24 -20.43
N LYS A 67 -5.93 16.79 -21.62
CA LYS A 67 -6.61 16.40 -22.86
C LYS A 67 -6.17 15.04 -23.40
N SER A 68 -4.88 14.73 -23.29
CA SER A 68 -4.30 13.48 -23.81
C SER A 68 -4.19 12.38 -22.74
N LEU A 69 -3.99 12.76 -21.49
CA LEU A 69 -3.79 11.85 -20.39
C LEU A 69 -5.10 11.15 -20.02
N LYS A 70 -5.10 9.83 -20.01
CA LYS A 70 -6.25 9.00 -19.65
C LYS A 70 -6.17 8.49 -18.21
N SER A 71 -4.97 8.03 -17.82
CA SER A 71 -4.77 7.54 -16.46
C SER A 71 -3.36 7.75 -15.93
N ILE A 72 -3.25 7.73 -14.60
CA ILE A 72 -1.99 7.77 -13.86
C ILE A 72 -1.97 6.57 -12.91
N TYR A 73 -0.97 5.70 -13.07
CA TYR A 73 -0.63 4.68 -12.09
C TYR A 73 0.44 5.25 -11.15
N PHE A 74 0.07 5.48 -9.88
CA PHE A 74 0.91 6.19 -8.93
C PHE A 74 1.39 5.27 -7.81
N ARG A 75 2.66 4.88 -7.88
CA ARG A 75 3.34 3.98 -6.92
C ARG A 75 4.52 4.66 -6.21
N ALA A 76 4.58 5.97 -6.23
CA ALA A 76 5.66 6.71 -5.63
C ALA A 76 5.19 7.59 -4.47
N PRO A 77 4.74 7.02 -3.34
CA PRO A 77 4.57 7.81 -2.14
C PRO A 77 5.94 8.37 -1.76
N VAL A 78 6.05 9.68 -1.72
CA VAL A 78 7.32 10.34 -1.46
C VAL A 78 7.35 10.73 0.00
N PHE A 79 7.95 9.89 0.83
CA PHE A 79 8.25 10.21 2.23
C PHE A 79 9.72 10.59 2.34
N LEU A 80 9.97 11.80 2.83
CA LEU A 80 11.33 12.24 3.17
C LEU A 80 11.69 11.62 4.53
N ARG A 81 12.28 10.43 4.50
CA ARG A 81 12.83 9.78 5.70
C ARG A 81 14.36 9.92 5.71
N ASN A 82 14.95 10.05 6.90
CA ASN A 82 16.40 10.04 7.14
C ASN A 82 17.21 11.16 6.42
N LEU A 83 16.77 12.40 6.52
CA LEU A 83 17.47 13.54 5.93
C LEU A 83 18.86 13.80 6.52
N LYS A 84 19.15 13.34 7.73
CA LYS A 84 20.43 13.60 8.43
C LYS A 84 21.69 13.09 7.72
N GLN A 85 21.54 12.15 6.78
CA GLN A 85 22.65 11.55 6.02
C GLN A 85 23.02 12.33 4.76
N TYR A 86 22.25 13.35 4.39
CA TYR A 86 22.42 14.08 3.13
C TYR A 86 22.92 15.50 3.37
N SER A 87 23.70 16.03 2.41
CA SER A 87 24.04 17.46 2.38
C SER A 87 22.78 18.33 2.30
N LEU A 88 22.88 19.61 2.64
CA LEU A 88 21.76 20.55 2.52
C LEU A 88 21.24 20.64 1.08
N GLU A 89 22.16 20.62 0.11
CA GLU A 89 21.83 20.65 -1.31
C GLU A 89 21.04 19.40 -1.73
N GLU A 90 21.45 18.21 -1.32
CA GLU A 90 20.72 16.98 -1.59
C GLU A 90 19.37 16.93 -0.88
N GLN A 91 19.26 17.45 0.33
CA GLN A 91 17.99 17.57 1.04
C GLN A 91 17.01 18.49 0.29
N LEU A 92 17.50 19.66 -0.18
CA LEU A 92 16.69 20.58 -0.99
C LEU A 92 16.26 19.91 -2.30
N TYR A 93 17.17 19.29 -3.02
CA TYR A 93 16.91 18.57 -4.26
C TYR A 93 15.78 17.54 -4.07
N ARG A 94 15.90 16.65 -3.09
CA ARG A 94 14.90 15.62 -2.79
C ARG A 94 13.55 16.23 -2.39
N SER A 95 13.56 17.32 -1.63
CA SER A 95 12.36 18.03 -1.23
C SER A 95 11.63 18.61 -2.43
N GLN A 96 12.35 19.29 -3.36
CA GLN A 96 11.74 19.87 -4.56
C GLN A 96 11.11 18.80 -5.47
N TRP A 97 11.83 17.70 -5.73
CA TRP A 97 11.28 16.62 -6.54
C TRP A 97 10.08 15.93 -5.88
N SER A 98 10.13 15.73 -4.57
CA SER A 98 9.00 15.19 -3.80
C SER A 98 7.77 16.08 -3.90
N SER A 99 7.97 17.39 -3.82
CA SER A 99 6.90 18.37 -3.98
C SER A 99 6.37 18.39 -5.41
N PHE A 100 7.25 18.35 -6.40
CA PHE A 100 6.85 18.31 -7.81
C PHE A 100 5.94 17.11 -8.12
N ILE A 101 6.33 15.91 -7.71
CA ILE A 101 5.53 14.69 -7.93
C ILE A 101 4.14 14.79 -7.29
N ARG A 102 4.04 15.39 -6.11
CA ARG A 102 2.72 15.62 -5.47
C ARG A 102 1.85 16.61 -6.24
N ASN A 103 2.46 17.56 -6.95
CA ASN A 103 1.71 18.51 -7.77
C ASN A 103 1.12 17.90 -9.05
N LEU A 104 1.44 16.65 -9.40
CA LEU A 104 0.72 15.92 -10.46
C LEU A 104 -0.78 15.79 -10.19
N ILE A 105 -1.24 16.01 -8.93
CA ILE A 105 -2.66 16.11 -8.57
C ILE A 105 -3.42 17.18 -9.37
N LEU A 106 -2.74 18.11 -10.04
CA LEU A 106 -3.36 19.06 -10.97
C LEU A 106 -4.07 18.37 -12.15
N PHE A 107 -3.71 17.12 -12.46
CA PHE A 107 -4.42 16.28 -13.41
C PHE A 107 -5.54 15.49 -12.70
N GLU A 108 -6.42 16.18 -11.99
CA GLU A 108 -7.44 15.56 -11.14
C GLU A 108 -8.57 14.86 -11.90
N ASN A 109 -8.84 15.28 -13.15
CA ASN A 109 -9.94 14.77 -13.97
C ASN A 109 -9.60 13.48 -14.74
N VAL A 110 -8.37 12.94 -14.57
CA VAL A 110 -7.98 11.66 -15.16
C VAL A 110 -8.19 10.51 -14.16
N LYS A 111 -8.21 9.29 -14.64
CA LYS A 111 -8.26 8.13 -13.75
C LYS A 111 -6.93 7.95 -13.00
N TRP A 112 -6.98 7.82 -11.68
CA TRP A 112 -5.82 7.55 -10.84
C TRP A 112 -5.88 6.17 -10.19
N ILE A 113 -4.75 5.53 -10.10
CA ILE A 113 -4.55 4.27 -9.38
C ILE A 113 -3.32 4.44 -8.46
N ASN A 114 -3.45 4.98 -7.24
CA ASN A 114 -4.57 5.72 -6.65
C ASN A 114 -4.29 7.23 -6.66
N PHE A 115 -5.34 8.04 -6.43
CA PHE A 115 -5.14 9.48 -6.24
C PHE A 115 -4.41 9.74 -4.91
N PRO A 116 -3.32 10.53 -4.90
CA PRO A 116 -2.43 10.66 -3.73
C PRO A 116 -3.13 11.12 -2.44
N MET A 117 -4.11 12.03 -2.53
CA MET A 117 -4.82 12.53 -1.36
C MET A 117 -5.67 11.44 -0.70
N TYR A 118 -6.30 10.56 -1.49
CA TYR A 118 -7.06 9.44 -0.98
C TYR A 118 -6.17 8.32 -0.45
N THR A 119 -5.01 8.10 -1.09
CA THR A 119 -3.96 7.22 -0.58
C THR A 119 -3.54 7.64 0.82
N TYR A 120 -3.14 8.91 1.00
CA TYR A 120 -2.75 9.43 2.30
C TYR A 120 -3.84 9.30 3.37
N ARG A 121 -5.10 9.59 3.00
CA ARG A 121 -6.24 9.42 3.91
C ARG A 121 -6.43 7.97 4.30
N ALA A 122 -6.32 7.06 3.34
CA ALA A 122 -6.54 5.63 3.56
C ALA A 122 -5.40 4.93 4.32
N GLU A 123 -4.20 5.51 4.38
CA GLU A 123 -3.07 4.98 5.16
C GLU A 123 -3.26 5.14 6.68
N ASN A 124 -4.22 5.96 7.14
CA ASN A 124 -4.48 6.17 8.56
C ASN A 124 -5.22 4.97 9.16
N LYS A 125 -4.53 4.16 9.96
CA LYS A 125 -5.04 2.87 10.49
C LYS A 125 -6.33 3.01 11.29
N LEU A 126 -6.45 4.01 12.17
CA LEU A 126 -7.68 4.24 12.93
C LEU A 126 -8.86 4.57 12.02
N TYR A 127 -8.62 5.40 11.00
CA TYR A 127 -9.65 5.75 10.03
C TYR A 127 -10.11 4.54 9.20
N GLN A 128 -9.17 3.65 8.81
CA GLN A 128 -9.50 2.42 8.11
C GLN A 128 -10.41 1.51 8.95
N LEU A 129 -10.02 1.27 10.22
CA LEU A 129 -10.75 0.41 11.13
C LEU A 129 -12.16 0.96 11.41
N ASP A 130 -12.29 2.27 11.62
CA ASP A 130 -13.59 2.93 11.80
C ASP A 130 -14.47 2.80 10.55
N CYS A 131 -13.92 3.04 9.36
CA CYS A 131 -14.64 2.84 8.10
C CYS A 131 -15.11 1.39 7.91
N ALA A 132 -14.25 0.42 8.22
CA ALA A 132 -14.57 -1.00 8.13
C ALA A 132 -15.70 -1.37 9.12
N LYS A 133 -15.62 -0.93 10.37
CA LYS A 133 -16.65 -1.14 11.41
C LYS A 133 -18.00 -0.56 10.99
N GLN A 134 -18.03 0.67 10.46
CA GLN A 134 -19.26 1.31 9.96
C GLN A 134 -19.90 0.54 8.79
N LEU A 135 -19.12 -0.22 8.03
CA LEU A 135 -19.59 -1.05 6.92
C LEU A 135 -19.96 -2.48 7.34
N GLY A 136 -19.89 -2.78 8.65
CA GLY A 136 -20.28 -4.06 9.22
C GLY A 136 -19.23 -5.15 9.05
N PHE A 137 -17.95 -4.80 8.91
CA PHE A 137 -16.88 -5.77 9.09
C PHE A 137 -16.66 -6.03 10.58
N ASP A 138 -16.33 -7.27 10.91
CA ASP A 138 -15.75 -7.60 12.20
C ASP A 138 -14.33 -6.99 12.24
N VAL A 139 -14.04 -6.27 13.33
CA VAL A 139 -12.76 -5.60 13.56
C VAL A 139 -12.29 -6.03 14.95
N PRO A 140 -11.05 -6.49 15.15
CA PRO A 140 -10.55 -6.82 16.48
C PRO A 140 -10.66 -5.63 17.41
N GLU A 141 -10.99 -5.86 18.69
CA GLU A 141 -10.99 -4.81 19.70
C GLU A 141 -9.64 -4.09 19.69
N THR A 142 -9.69 -2.77 19.56
CA THR A 142 -8.49 -1.96 19.30
C THR A 142 -8.51 -0.71 20.16
N ILE A 143 -7.42 -0.52 20.90
CA ILE A 143 -7.15 0.69 21.68
C ILE A 143 -5.82 1.28 21.17
N VAL A 144 -5.73 2.60 21.16
CA VAL A 144 -4.51 3.32 20.79
C VAL A 144 -4.15 4.30 21.89
N GLY A 145 -2.95 4.18 22.40
CA GLY A 145 -2.47 5.04 23.47
C GLY A 145 -1.00 4.80 23.80
N ASN A 146 -0.49 5.63 24.70
CA ASN A 146 0.84 5.49 25.29
C ASN A 146 0.77 5.11 26.77
N THR A 147 -0.36 4.57 27.21
CA THR A 147 -0.59 4.02 28.54
C THR A 147 -1.27 2.67 28.41
N CYS A 148 -1.03 1.78 29.37
CA CYS A 148 -1.75 0.52 29.40
C CYS A 148 -3.22 0.77 29.77
N PRO A 149 -4.20 0.24 29.02
CA PRO A 149 -5.60 0.32 29.38
C PRO A 149 -5.88 -0.38 30.73
N GLU A 150 -6.88 0.10 31.48
CA GLU A 150 -7.22 -0.43 32.82
C GLU A 150 -7.86 -1.82 32.74
N ASP A 151 -8.54 -2.14 31.62
CA ASP A 151 -9.30 -3.37 31.40
C ASP A 151 -8.46 -4.52 30.80
N ILE A 152 -7.14 -4.38 30.74
CA ILE A 152 -6.25 -5.46 30.31
C ILE A 152 -6.27 -6.62 31.31
N GLU A 153 -6.57 -7.82 30.80
CA GLU A 153 -6.59 -9.05 31.57
C GLU A 153 -5.22 -9.75 31.52
N ASP A 154 -4.65 -10.13 32.68
CA ASP A 154 -3.28 -10.65 32.82
C ASP A 154 -3.02 -11.89 31.95
N ASP A 155 -3.96 -12.82 31.91
CA ASP A 155 -3.84 -14.12 31.23
C ASP A 155 -4.15 -14.07 29.74
N LYS A 156 -4.70 -12.94 29.24
CA LYS A 156 -5.01 -12.79 27.82
C LYS A 156 -3.80 -12.34 27.00
N GLU A 157 -3.78 -12.76 25.75
CA GLU A 157 -2.79 -12.32 24.78
C GLU A 157 -3.34 -11.15 23.95
N TYR A 158 -2.48 -10.19 23.67
CA TYR A 158 -2.75 -9.00 22.89
C TYR A 158 -1.72 -8.85 21.78
N ILE A 159 -2.09 -8.13 20.72
CA ILE A 159 -1.17 -7.66 19.67
C ILE A 159 -0.78 -6.22 19.98
N VAL A 160 0.52 -5.96 20.05
CA VAL A 160 1.06 -4.59 20.07
C VAL A 160 1.73 -4.33 18.74
N LYS A 161 1.36 -3.21 18.10
CA LYS A 161 1.93 -2.80 16.81
C LYS A 161 2.01 -1.29 16.70
N SER A 162 2.91 -0.81 15.82
CA SER A 162 3.05 0.61 15.52
C SER A 162 1.85 1.14 14.73
N LEU A 163 1.53 2.43 14.93
CA LEU A 163 0.53 3.16 14.13
C LEU A 163 0.95 3.32 12.68
N ASP A 164 2.25 3.48 12.44
CA ASP A 164 2.83 3.55 11.10
C ASP A 164 3.77 2.35 10.89
N THR A 165 3.90 1.91 9.64
CA THR A 165 4.93 0.93 9.27
C THR A 165 6.27 1.65 9.23
N ALA A 166 6.90 1.78 10.41
CA ALA A 166 8.15 2.48 10.53
C ALA A 166 9.29 1.64 9.93
N LEU A 167 10.00 2.23 8.98
CA LEU A 167 11.27 1.76 8.49
C LEU A 167 12.37 2.48 9.28
N PHE A 168 13.16 1.74 10.02
CA PHE A 168 14.33 2.27 10.73
C PHE A 168 15.60 1.95 9.97
N SER A 169 16.58 2.83 10.10
CA SER A 169 17.93 2.58 9.60
C SER A 169 18.91 2.57 10.77
N GLU A 170 19.65 1.49 10.91
CA GLU A 170 20.75 1.36 11.84
C GLU A 170 22.01 1.00 11.06
N GLY A 171 22.90 1.99 10.84
CA GLY A 171 24.01 1.86 9.90
C GLY A 171 23.51 1.54 8.49
N ASN A 172 23.95 0.42 7.92
CA ASN A 172 23.52 -0.04 6.58
C ASN A 172 22.35 -1.04 6.63
N LYS A 173 21.73 -1.24 7.78
CA LYS A 173 20.59 -2.17 7.92
C LYS A 173 19.27 -1.41 7.96
N GLU A 174 18.29 -1.91 7.21
CA GLU A 174 16.92 -1.49 7.30
C GLU A 174 16.14 -2.44 8.21
N LEU A 175 15.45 -1.90 9.20
CA LEU A 175 14.66 -2.63 10.18
C LEU A 175 13.20 -2.21 10.07
N PHE A 176 12.30 -3.19 10.08
CA PHE A 176 10.85 -2.97 10.07
C PHE A 176 10.26 -3.30 11.43
N THR A 177 9.18 -2.60 11.80
CA THR A 177 8.37 -2.98 12.95
C THR A 177 7.40 -4.07 12.56
N TYR A 178 7.39 -5.14 13.35
CA TYR A 178 6.41 -6.22 13.26
C TYR A 178 5.42 -6.16 14.41
N SER A 179 4.30 -6.85 14.25
CA SER A 179 3.35 -7.03 15.33
C SER A 179 3.90 -8.00 16.37
N THR A 180 3.82 -7.64 17.64
CA THR A 180 4.29 -8.46 18.76
C THR A 180 3.10 -9.01 19.54
N VAL A 181 3.07 -10.33 19.79
CA VAL A 181 2.12 -10.95 20.72
C VAL A 181 2.69 -10.83 22.12
N ILE A 182 1.91 -10.31 23.05
CA ILE A 182 2.32 -10.08 24.44
C ILE A 182 1.17 -10.46 25.39
N LYS A 183 1.49 -11.05 26.55
CA LYS A 183 0.51 -11.27 27.61
C LYS A 183 0.12 -9.98 28.31
N GLY A 184 -1.10 -9.92 28.84
CA GLY A 184 -1.58 -8.74 29.54
C GLY A 184 -0.72 -8.37 30.76
N GLU A 185 -0.22 -9.34 31.50
CA GLU A 185 0.73 -9.14 32.62
C GLU A 185 2.01 -8.41 32.14
N GLU A 186 2.59 -8.85 31.04
CA GLU A 186 3.78 -8.21 30.44
C GLU A 186 3.45 -6.83 29.88
N LEU A 187 2.26 -6.66 29.29
CA LEU A 187 1.80 -5.38 28.74
C LEU A 187 1.66 -4.34 29.86
N LYS A 188 1.11 -4.72 31.00
CA LYS A 188 0.98 -3.84 32.19
C LYS A 188 2.33 -3.41 32.77
N SER A 189 3.33 -4.27 32.68
CA SER A 189 4.69 -3.98 33.16
C SER A 189 5.54 -3.24 32.13
N SER A 190 5.08 -3.13 30.87
CA SER A 190 5.84 -2.51 29.77
C SER A 190 5.83 -0.97 29.85
N GLN A 191 6.89 -0.36 29.35
CA GLN A 191 7.02 1.10 29.27
C GLN A 191 6.40 1.63 27.96
N LEU A 192 5.07 1.84 27.96
CA LEU A 192 4.34 2.36 26.79
C LEU A 192 4.41 3.89 26.64
N ASN A 193 4.91 4.61 27.65
CA ASN A 193 4.83 6.07 27.75
C ASN A 193 5.66 6.86 26.72
N SER A 194 6.50 6.20 25.95
CA SER A 194 7.36 6.85 24.95
C SER A 194 6.63 7.33 23.71
N ALA A 195 5.65 6.56 23.23
CA ALA A 195 4.88 6.90 22.02
C ALA A 195 3.57 6.09 21.96
N PRO A 196 2.52 6.60 21.29
CA PRO A 196 1.30 5.84 21.08
C PRO A 196 1.55 4.57 20.25
N VAL A 197 0.96 3.46 20.70
CA VAL A 197 0.95 2.17 20.01
C VAL A 197 -0.50 1.67 19.86
N ILE A 198 -0.71 0.76 18.93
CA ILE A 198 -1.96 0.01 18.80
C ILE A 198 -1.87 -1.20 19.71
N ILE A 199 -2.82 -1.33 20.63
CA ILE A 199 -3.07 -2.53 21.43
C ILE A 199 -4.35 -3.15 20.89
N GLN A 200 -4.28 -4.40 20.45
CA GLN A 200 -5.37 -5.05 19.74
C GLN A 200 -5.59 -6.46 20.27
N GLN A 201 -6.85 -6.91 20.27
CA GLN A 201 -7.21 -8.28 20.55
C GLN A 201 -6.37 -9.25 19.71
N TYR A 202 -5.75 -10.24 20.33
CA TYR A 202 -5.06 -11.31 19.62
C TYR A 202 -6.07 -12.33 19.08
N LEU A 203 -6.11 -12.49 17.78
CA LEU A 203 -6.94 -13.50 17.11
C LEU A 203 -6.13 -14.79 17.00
N LYS A 204 -6.37 -15.70 17.94
CA LYS A 204 -5.71 -17.00 17.96
C LYS A 204 -6.27 -17.91 16.86
N ASP A 205 -5.42 -18.83 16.37
CA ASP A 205 -5.79 -19.85 15.38
C ASP A 205 -6.39 -19.27 14.07
N LYS A 206 -5.94 -18.08 13.69
CA LYS A 206 -6.34 -17.41 12.45
C LYS A 206 -5.68 -18.00 11.20
N ILE A 207 -6.32 -17.81 10.05
CA ILE A 207 -5.69 -17.89 8.74
C ILE A 207 -5.53 -16.47 8.23
N ASP A 208 -4.31 -16.05 7.88
CA ASP A 208 -4.09 -14.76 7.26
C ASP A 208 -4.54 -14.78 5.80
N LEU A 209 -5.28 -13.76 5.41
CA LEU A 209 -5.74 -13.59 4.04
C LEU A 209 -5.21 -12.27 3.48
N ARG A 210 -4.65 -12.32 2.28
CA ARG A 210 -4.36 -11.13 1.47
C ARG A 210 -5.40 -11.02 0.36
N VAL A 211 -6.14 -9.94 0.34
CA VAL A 211 -7.13 -9.65 -0.69
C VAL A 211 -6.70 -8.42 -1.48
N THR A 212 -6.34 -8.62 -2.74
CA THR A 212 -5.96 -7.52 -3.64
C THR A 212 -7.19 -7.10 -4.44
N VAL A 213 -7.47 -5.81 -4.42
CA VAL A 213 -8.63 -5.22 -5.09
C VAL A 213 -8.15 -4.23 -6.15
N ILE A 214 -8.67 -4.37 -7.36
CA ILE A 214 -8.46 -3.44 -8.47
C ILE A 214 -9.82 -3.15 -9.09
N ASP A 215 -10.29 -1.91 -8.97
CA ASP A 215 -11.65 -1.52 -9.37
C ASP A 215 -12.69 -2.50 -8.75
N ASN A 216 -13.33 -3.33 -9.57
CA ASN A 216 -14.28 -4.35 -9.14
C ASN A 216 -13.69 -5.78 -9.05
N ASN A 217 -12.42 -5.96 -9.44
CA ASN A 217 -11.76 -7.26 -9.38
C ASN A 217 -11.21 -7.50 -7.98
N ILE A 218 -11.53 -8.64 -7.40
CA ILE A 218 -11.15 -9.03 -6.03
C ILE A 218 -10.44 -10.38 -6.09
N PHE A 219 -9.16 -10.38 -5.71
CA PHE A 219 -8.29 -11.56 -5.70
C PHE A 219 -7.94 -11.91 -4.27
N GLY A 220 -8.42 -13.06 -3.79
CA GLY A 220 -8.14 -13.55 -2.44
C GLY A 220 -7.05 -14.62 -2.42
N VAL A 221 -6.16 -14.54 -1.45
CA VAL A 221 -5.13 -15.53 -1.18
C VAL A 221 -5.09 -15.85 0.30
N SER A 222 -5.13 -17.12 0.68
CA SER A 222 -4.82 -17.57 2.03
C SER A 222 -3.31 -17.79 2.19
N ILE A 223 -2.78 -17.40 3.34
CA ILE A 223 -1.35 -17.52 3.67
C ILE A 223 -1.22 -18.54 4.81
N THR A 224 -0.54 -19.64 4.53
CA THR A 224 -0.33 -20.74 5.49
C THR A 224 1.14 -21.13 5.52
N LYS A 225 1.57 -21.81 6.59
CA LYS A 225 2.89 -22.42 6.68
C LYS A 225 2.72 -23.94 6.61
N ASN A 226 3.18 -24.56 5.51
CA ASN A 226 3.01 -26.01 5.27
C ASN A 226 1.56 -26.49 5.45
N GLY A 227 0.59 -25.67 4.98
CA GLY A 227 -0.85 -25.95 5.11
C GLY A 227 -1.45 -25.64 6.49
N ASN A 228 -0.65 -25.19 7.46
CA ASN A 228 -1.09 -24.90 8.82
C ASN A 228 -1.29 -23.39 9.04
N LYS A 229 -2.14 -23.05 10.02
CA LYS A 229 -2.35 -21.71 10.54
C LYS A 229 -1.04 -21.13 11.09
N ILE A 230 -0.86 -19.82 11.00
CA ILE A 230 0.36 -19.13 11.45
C ILE A 230 0.04 -18.32 12.70
N ASN A 231 0.75 -18.63 13.79
CA ASN A 231 0.68 -17.83 15.00
C ASN A 231 1.56 -16.59 14.88
N GLY A 232 1.01 -15.43 15.27
CA GLY A 232 1.69 -14.14 15.17
C GLY A 232 1.68 -13.55 13.76
N ASP A 233 2.75 -12.84 13.42
CA ASP A 233 2.90 -12.17 12.12
C ASP A 233 3.55 -13.11 11.10
N TRP A 234 2.86 -13.41 10.00
CA TRP A 234 3.36 -14.30 8.94
C TRP A 234 4.60 -13.74 8.21
N ARG A 235 4.76 -12.41 8.21
CA ARG A 235 5.89 -11.72 7.54
C ARG A 235 7.25 -12.04 8.15
N ILE A 236 7.27 -12.52 9.40
CA ILE A 236 8.48 -12.94 10.12
C ILE A 236 8.95 -14.33 9.65
N LYS A 237 8.06 -15.10 9.03
CA LYS A 237 8.38 -16.47 8.61
C LYS A 237 9.21 -16.47 7.33
N SER A 238 10.02 -17.53 7.15
CA SER A 238 10.75 -17.73 5.89
C SER A 238 9.78 -17.86 4.72
N LYS A 239 10.05 -17.14 3.64
CA LYS A 239 9.19 -17.14 2.43
C LYS A 239 9.06 -18.54 1.81
N ASP A 240 10.08 -19.38 1.94
CA ASP A 240 10.10 -20.73 1.40
C ASP A 240 9.16 -21.70 2.13
N GLU A 241 8.76 -21.36 3.37
CA GLU A 241 7.83 -22.16 4.16
C GLU A 241 6.37 -21.72 3.96
N LEU A 242 6.14 -20.56 3.30
CA LEU A 242 4.82 -20.00 3.12
C LEU A 242 4.17 -20.50 1.85
N GLN A 243 2.89 -20.82 1.96
CA GLN A 243 2.02 -21.19 0.84
C GLN A 243 0.98 -20.08 0.64
N TYR A 244 0.77 -19.74 -0.63
CA TYR A 244 -0.13 -18.67 -1.06
C TYR A 244 -1.20 -19.28 -1.96
N ILE A 245 -2.34 -19.66 -1.38
CA ILE A 245 -3.38 -20.44 -2.05
C ILE A 245 -4.52 -19.50 -2.44
N PRO A 246 -4.87 -19.39 -3.75
CA PRO A 246 -6.04 -18.65 -4.19
C PRO A 246 -7.31 -19.14 -3.51
N ILE A 247 -8.15 -18.21 -3.07
CA ILE A 247 -9.43 -18.50 -2.44
C ILE A 247 -10.54 -17.63 -3.01
N ASP A 248 -11.75 -18.17 -3.03
CA ASP A 248 -12.94 -17.36 -3.30
C ASP A 248 -13.39 -16.62 -2.03
N ILE A 249 -13.57 -15.32 -2.17
CA ILE A 249 -14.10 -14.48 -1.10
C ILE A 249 -15.63 -14.54 -1.14
N PRO A 250 -16.32 -14.79 -0.02
CA PRO A 250 -17.78 -14.82 0.03
C PRO A 250 -18.43 -13.54 -0.53
N LYS A 251 -19.56 -13.68 -1.19
CA LYS A 251 -20.28 -12.56 -1.84
C LYS A 251 -20.58 -11.40 -0.88
N GLU A 252 -20.93 -11.73 0.37
CA GLU A 252 -21.18 -10.72 1.40
C GLU A 252 -19.93 -9.89 1.68
N ILE A 253 -18.79 -10.54 1.87
CA ILE A 253 -17.51 -9.89 2.11
C ILE A 253 -17.07 -9.08 0.88
N LYS A 254 -17.22 -9.62 -0.35
CA LYS A 254 -16.96 -8.87 -1.59
C LYS A 254 -17.77 -7.57 -1.64
N ASN A 255 -19.05 -7.61 -1.27
CA ASN A 255 -19.93 -6.44 -1.23
C ASN A 255 -19.44 -5.39 -0.21
N LYS A 256 -19.02 -5.83 0.99
CA LYS A 256 -18.44 -4.94 2.00
C LYS A 256 -17.11 -4.31 1.50
N ILE A 257 -16.26 -5.10 0.86
CA ILE A 257 -15.01 -4.63 0.24
C ILE A 257 -15.28 -3.54 -0.80
N CYS A 258 -16.21 -3.76 -1.74
CA CYS A 258 -16.56 -2.75 -2.75
C CYS A 258 -17.05 -1.43 -2.10
N LYS A 259 -17.86 -1.52 -1.04
CA LYS A 259 -18.30 -0.34 -0.28
C LYS A 259 -17.14 0.36 0.41
N LEU A 260 -16.18 -0.38 0.96
CA LEU A 260 -14.98 0.17 1.61
C LEU A 260 -14.10 0.90 0.60
N MET A 261 -13.79 0.28 -0.54
CA MET A 261 -13.02 0.90 -1.62
C MET A 261 -13.67 2.22 -2.07
N LYS A 262 -14.98 2.21 -2.28
CA LYS A 262 -15.73 3.42 -2.64
C LYS A 262 -15.68 4.49 -1.54
N LYS A 263 -15.85 4.13 -0.27
CA LYS A 263 -15.79 5.05 0.88
C LYS A 263 -14.40 5.68 1.04
N LEU A 264 -13.34 4.93 0.74
CA LEU A 264 -11.97 5.39 0.77
C LEU A 264 -11.52 6.07 -0.53
N HIS A 265 -12.34 6.05 -1.59
CA HIS A 265 -12.03 6.54 -2.94
C HIS A 265 -10.79 5.88 -3.56
N LEU A 266 -10.65 4.57 -3.36
CA LEU A 266 -9.53 3.79 -3.87
C LEU A 266 -9.94 2.95 -5.07
N ASN A 267 -9.09 2.92 -6.09
CA ASN A 267 -9.18 2.00 -7.23
C ASN A 267 -8.28 0.78 -7.05
N PHE A 268 -7.32 0.85 -6.14
CA PHE A 268 -6.41 -0.25 -5.78
C PHE A 268 -6.25 -0.32 -4.26
N GLY A 269 -6.15 -1.55 -3.72
CA GLY A 269 -5.78 -1.78 -2.32
C GLY A 269 -5.46 -3.23 -2.03
N GLY A 270 -4.48 -3.45 -1.16
CA GLY A 270 -4.19 -4.75 -0.56
C GLY A 270 -4.81 -4.80 0.84
N ILE A 271 -5.85 -5.61 1.02
CA ILE A 271 -6.55 -5.75 2.29
C ILE A 271 -6.04 -7.01 3.00
N ASP A 272 -5.72 -6.86 4.27
CA ASP A 272 -5.39 -7.97 5.15
C ASP A 272 -6.60 -8.32 6.03
N PHE A 273 -6.99 -9.60 5.98
CA PHE A 273 -7.99 -10.18 6.88
C PHE A 273 -7.37 -11.28 7.74
N ALA A 274 -7.92 -11.48 8.93
CA ALA A 274 -7.73 -12.68 9.72
C ALA A 274 -9.04 -13.49 9.68
N LEU A 275 -8.99 -14.72 9.19
CA LEU A 275 -10.12 -15.64 9.17
C LEU A 275 -10.06 -16.54 10.41
N VAL A 276 -11.04 -16.39 11.30
CA VAL A 276 -11.18 -17.21 12.53
C VAL A 276 -12.58 -17.81 12.55
N ASP A 277 -12.67 -19.12 12.57
CA ASP A 277 -13.94 -19.88 12.66
C ASP A 277 -15.02 -19.38 11.68
N GLY A 278 -14.62 -19.06 10.44
CA GLY A 278 -15.51 -18.56 9.40
C GLY A 278 -15.77 -17.07 9.42
N THR A 279 -15.32 -16.33 10.45
CA THR A 279 -15.47 -14.88 10.57
C THR A 279 -14.26 -14.16 9.97
N TYR A 280 -14.53 -13.18 9.08
CA TYR A 280 -13.53 -12.35 8.41
C TYR A 280 -13.28 -11.07 9.20
N TYR A 281 -12.23 -11.05 10.01
CA TYR A 281 -11.80 -9.85 10.73
C TYR A 281 -10.96 -8.96 9.82
N PHE A 282 -11.42 -7.73 9.60
CA PHE A 282 -10.65 -6.72 8.88
C PHE A 282 -9.47 -6.25 9.72
N ILE A 283 -8.27 -6.33 9.19
CA ILE A 283 -7.03 -5.92 9.88
C ILE A 283 -6.53 -4.58 9.39
N GLU A 284 -6.32 -4.43 8.08
CA GLU A 284 -5.87 -3.18 7.46
C GLU A 284 -6.10 -3.18 5.94
N ILE A 285 -6.03 -2.00 5.32
CA ILE A 285 -5.92 -1.83 3.88
C ILE A 285 -4.67 -1.03 3.55
N ASN A 286 -3.87 -1.53 2.62
CA ASN A 286 -2.66 -0.90 2.12
C ASN A 286 -2.93 -0.35 0.71
N PRO A 287 -3.17 0.97 0.54
CA PRO A 287 -3.50 1.58 -0.76
C PRO A 287 -2.33 1.58 -1.74
N THR A 288 -1.11 1.30 -1.26
CA THR A 288 0.12 1.14 -2.05
C THR A 288 0.77 -0.22 -1.82
N GLY A 289 0.02 -1.20 -1.31
CA GLY A 289 0.53 -2.51 -0.93
C GLY A 289 1.22 -3.26 -2.07
N GLU A 290 2.28 -4.02 -1.73
CA GLU A 290 2.96 -4.90 -2.68
C GLU A 290 2.06 -6.06 -3.10
N TRP A 291 2.06 -6.35 -4.39
CA TRP A 291 1.23 -7.38 -5.02
C TRP A 291 1.98 -8.25 -6.04
N GLY A 292 3.11 -7.78 -6.58
CA GLY A 292 3.84 -8.50 -7.64
C GLY A 292 4.27 -9.90 -7.24
N TRP A 293 4.57 -10.13 -5.95
CA TRP A 293 4.87 -11.45 -5.42
C TRP A 293 3.70 -12.43 -5.57
N LEU A 294 2.45 -11.95 -5.53
CA LEU A 294 1.26 -12.78 -5.72
C LEU A 294 1.11 -13.30 -7.16
N VAL A 295 1.51 -12.51 -8.16
CA VAL A 295 1.51 -12.95 -9.55
C VAL A 295 2.38 -14.19 -9.72
N SER A 296 3.56 -14.19 -9.12
CA SER A 296 4.50 -15.31 -9.22
C SER A 296 4.08 -16.52 -8.39
N THR A 297 3.57 -16.31 -7.18
CA THR A 297 3.29 -17.38 -6.21
C THR A 297 1.89 -17.97 -6.35
N SER A 298 0.86 -17.15 -6.53
CA SER A 298 -0.54 -17.59 -6.59
C SER A 298 -1.08 -17.73 -8.02
N LYS A 299 -0.33 -17.25 -9.04
CA LYS A 299 -0.73 -17.23 -10.46
C LYS A 299 -2.00 -16.43 -10.74
N LEU A 300 -2.40 -15.55 -9.85
CA LEU A 300 -3.54 -14.67 -10.05
C LEU A 300 -3.17 -13.53 -11.04
N PRO A 301 -4.06 -13.17 -11.98
CA PRO A 301 -3.78 -12.20 -13.04
C PRO A 301 -3.94 -10.75 -12.54
N ILE A 302 -3.26 -10.41 -11.43
CA ILE A 302 -3.35 -9.10 -10.78
C ILE A 302 -2.75 -8.02 -11.67
N ASP A 303 -1.62 -8.32 -12.31
CA ASP A 303 -0.94 -7.46 -13.28
C ASP A 303 -1.86 -7.09 -14.45
N LYS A 304 -2.54 -8.07 -15.03
CA LYS A 304 -3.50 -7.88 -16.11
C LYS A 304 -4.67 -7.00 -15.69
N ALA A 305 -5.23 -7.25 -14.51
CA ALA A 305 -6.34 -6.45 -13.97
C ALA A 305 -5.94 -4.99 -13.72
N ILE A 306 -4.70 -4.74 -13.26
CA ILE A 306 -4.19 -3.37 -13.10
C ILE A 306 -4.01 -2.71 -14.47
N VAL A 307 -3.49 -3.43 -15.46
CA VAL A 307 -3.34 -2.89 -16.83
C VAL A 307 -4.72 -2.61 -17.44
N ASP A 308 -5.71 -3.48 -17.26
CA ASP A 308 -7.09 -3.24 -17.68
C ASP A 308 -7.63 -1.94 -17.03
N SER A 309 -7.35 -1.74 -15.74
CA SER A 309 -7.71 -0.50 -15.03
C SER A 309 -6.98 0.74 -15.57
N ILE A 310 -5.74 0.61 -16.03
CA ILE A 310 -4.96 1.70 -16.62
C ILE A 310 -5.51 2.11 -17.98
N ILE A 311 -5.83 1.15 -18.83
CA ILE A 311 -6.22 1.43 -20.22
C ILE A 311 -7.71 1.78 -20.37
N GLY A 312 -8.58 1.38 -19.42
CA GLY A 312 -10.04 1.69 -19.36
C GLY A 312 -10.87 0.59 -19.96
#